data_7bde8ad81c4941b670c1605451fbf05a
#
_entry.id   7bde8ad81c4941b670c1605451fbf05a
#
_cell.length_a   1.000
_cell.length_b   1.000
_cell.length_c   1.000
_cell.angle_alpha   90.00
_cell.angle_beta   90.00
_cell.angle_gamma   90.00
#
_symmetry.space_group_name_H-M   'P 1'
#
loop_
_entity.id
_entity.type
_entity.pdbx_description
1 polymer ?
#
loop_
_entity_poly.entity_id
_entity_poly.type
_entity_poly.pdbx_seq_one_letter_code
_entity_poly.pdbx_strand_id
1 'polypeptide(L)'
;VEIVGAGVEMTMTRALGFREGLTAVVGWDKGIVAAPTALDQTHTFLVSNWALGIPLLVFIVMYRLWATRGRDPRLRPITVLYEPPDRLTPAEAGTLVDDSPDTRDLTATVVDLAVRGYLRIAEQKAEHLFGLWSSTDYRFHRTKPSQEWTTLPIYERLLLEALFKDSTTDDVSLSSLENRFYRSLPPIQDAIFESLQKRKYYTQRPDRVKQGYLIGGIVLGMLLTF
;
A
#
# COMPACT_ATOMS: atom_id res chain seq x y z
N VAL A 1 1.13 -57.65 -32.56
CA VAL A 1 1.12 -57.80 -31.09
C VAL A 1 1.50 -59.25 -30.80
N GLU A 2 2.56 -59.47 -30.09
CA GLU A 2 3.04 -60.78 -29.68
C GLU A 2 3.10 -60.83 -28.15
N ILE A 3 2.66 -61.93 -27.55
CA ILE A 3 2.76 -62.10 -26.08
C ILE A 3 4.03 -62.90 -25.84
N VAL A 4 5.00 -62.20 -25.19
CA VAL A 4 6.32 -62.80 -24.89
C VAL A 4 6.43 -62.94 -23.36
N GLY A 5 6.27 -64.16 -22.88
CA GLY A 5 6.30 -64.50 -21.46
C GLY A 5 5.19 -63.79 -20.68
N ALA A 6 5.55 -62.96 -19.66
CA ALA A 6 4.62 -62.17 -18.87
C ALA A 6 4.42 -60.74 -19.40
N GLY A 7 4.91 -60.45 -20.59
CA GLY A 7 4.85 -59.12 -21.23
C GLY A 7 4.15 -59.14 -22.57
N VAL A 8 3.70 -57.98 -23.04
CA VAL A 8 3.12 -57.76 -24.35
C VAL A 8 4.04 -56.88 -25.17
N GLU A 9 4.54 -57.36 -26.28
CA GLU A 9 5.34 -56.60 -27.24
C GLU A 9 4.45 -56.11 -28.37
N MET A 10 4.47 -54.81 -28.62
CA MET A 10 3.71 -54.16 -29.67
C MET A 10 4.66 -53.44 -30.61
N THR A 11 4.81 -54.02 -31.82
CA THR A 11 5.67 -53.42 -32.84
C THR A 11 4.79 -52.76 -33.90
N MET A 12 5.13 -51.55 -34.24
CA MET A 12 4.45 -50.81 -35.30
C MET A 12 5.06 -51.19 -36.65
N THR A 13 4.19 -51.42 -37.63
CA THR A 13 4.58 -51.76 -39.00
C THR A 13 4.84 -50.57 -39.90
N ARG A 14 4.50 -49.36 -39.42
CA ARG A 14 4.77 -48.08 -40.10
C ARG A 14 5.13 -46.96 -39.11
N ALA A 15 5.84 -45.98 -39.59
CA ALA A 15 6.07 -44.77 -38.80
C ALA A 15 4.78 -43.95 -38.62
N LEU A 16 4.61 -43.35 -37.43
CA LEU A 16 3.50 -42.42 -37.15
C LEU A 16 3.67 -41.13 -37.96
N GLY A 17 2.55 -40.67 -38.55
CA GLY A 17 2.48 -39.40 -39.23
C GLY A 17 2.39 -38.20 -38.23
N PHE A 18 2.44 -37.00 -38.77
CA PHE A 18 2.26 -35.80 -37.97
C PHE A 18 0.87 -35.77 -37.30
N ARG A 19 0.83 -35.69 -35.97
CA ARG A 19 -0.38 -35.76 -35.12
C ARG A 19 -1.05 -37.14 -35.05
N GLU A 20 -0.42 -38.21 -35.49
CA GLU A 20 -0.88 -39.57 -35.21
C GLU A 20 -0.31 -40.04 -33.86
N GLY A 21 -1.14 -40.70 -33.07
CA GLY A 21 -0.76 -41.30 -31.78
C GLY A 21 -1.12 -42.76 -31.74
N LEU A 22 -0.35 -43.56 -31.01
CA LEU A 22 -0.67 -44.97 -30.73
C LEU A 22 -1.22 -45.06 -29.32
N THR A 23 -2.41 -45.64 -29.17
CA THR A 23 -2.97 -46.00 -27.87
C THR A 23 -2.94 -47.50 -27.70
N ALA A 24 -2.20 -47.98 -26.71
CA ALA A 24 -2.18 -49.38 -26.33
C ALA A 24 -3.00 -49.61 -25.06
N VAL A 25 -3.89 -50.58 -25.06
CA VAL A 25 -4.70 -50.97 -23.90
C VAL A 25 -4.35 -52.40 -23.53
N VAL A 26 -3.85 -52.58 -22.32
CA VAL A 26 -3.54 -53.91 -21.78
C VAL A 26 -4.45 -54.18 -20.59
N GLY A 27 -5.22 -55.23 -20.64
CA GLY A 27 -6.08 -55.65 -19.54
C GLY A 27 -5.49 -56.86 -18.82
N TRP A 28 -5.65 -56.90 -17.53
CA TRP A 28 -5.30 -58.05 -16.69
C TRP A 28 -6.43 -58.38 -15.70
N ASP A 29 -6.43 -59.60 -15.16
CA ASP A 29 -7.45 -60.04 -14.23
C ASP A 29 -7.38 -59.31 -12.87
N LYS A 30 -8.54 -59.11 -12.25
CA LYS A 30 -8.62 -58.50 -10.91
C LYS A 30 -7.91 -59.38 -9.88
N GLY A 31 -7.05 -58.79 -9.09
CA GLY A 31 -6.30 -59.44 -8.01
C GLY A 31 -4.81 -59.64 -8.30
N ILE A 32 -4.36 -59.48 -9.58
CA ILE A 32 -2.94 -59.52 -9.93
C ILE A 32 -2.20 -58.28 -9.32
N VAL A 33 -2.88 -57.15 -9.33
CA VAL A 33 -2.34 -55.92 -8.71
C VAL A 33 -3.11 -55.63 -7.42
N ALA A 34 -2.38 -55.49 -6.30
CA ALA A 34 -3.00 -55.15 -5.02
C ALA A 34 -3.65 -53.77 -5.11
N ALA A 35 -4.91 -53.64 -4.66
CA ALA A 35 -5.58 -52.36 -4.60
C ALA A 35 -4.87 -51.44 -3.58
N PRO A 36 -4.69 -50.15 -3.89
CA PRO A 36 -4.05 -49.23 -2.96
C PRO A 36 -4.84 -49.13 -1.66
N THR A 37 -4.13 -49.19 -0.54
CA THR A 37 -4.72 -49.02 0.80
C THR A 37 -5.21 -47.58 1.02
N ALA A 38 -6.07 -47.39 2.00
CA ALA A 38 -6.50 -46.03 2.37
C ALA A 38 -5.32 -45.10 2.71
N LEU A 39 -4.26 -45.65 3.30
CA LEU A 39 -3.04 -44.92 3.59
C LEU A 39 -2.29 -44.49 2.33
N ASP A 40 -2.17 -45.41 1.34
CA ASP A 40 -1.53 -45.12 0.05
C ASP A 40 -2.31 -44.06 -0.71
N GLN A 41 -3.64 -44.14 -0.70
CA GLN A 41 -4.51 -43.14 -1.34
C GLN A 41 -4.33 -41.77 -0.70
N THR A 42 -4.31 -41.68 0.64
CA THR A 42 -4.11 -40.44 1.37
C THR A 42 -2.72 -39.85 1.10
N HIS A 43 -1.68 -40.69 1.13
CA HIS A 43 -0.31 -40.28 0.83
C HIS A 43 -0.20 -39.73 -0.60
N THR A 44 -0.74 -40.48 -1.58
CA THR A 44 -0.75 -40.04 -2.99
C THR A 44 -1.53 -38.77 -3.18
N PHE A 45 -2.69 -38.62 -2.52
CA PHE A 45 -3.45 -37.35 -2.53
C PHE A 45 -2.65 -36.17 -2.00
N LEU A 46 -2.01 -36.31 -0.82
CA LEU A 46 -1.21 -35.26 -0.21
C LEU A 46 0.00 -34.87 -1.08
N VAL A 47 0.70 -35.89 -1.62
CA VAL A 47 1.87 -35.66 -2.49
C VAL A 47 1.46 -34.99 -3.80
N SER A 48 0.37 -35.46 -4.41
CA SER A 48 -0.11 -34.89 -5.68
C SER A 48 -0.74 -33.52 -5.53
N ASN A 49 -1.21 -33.16 -4.33
CA ASN A 49 -1.90 -31.90 -4.04
C ASN A 49 -1.19 -31.08 -2.97
N TRP A 50 0.13 -31.23 -2.82
CA TRP A 50 0.90 -30.52 -1.81
C TRP A 50 0.72 -28.98 -1.90
N ALA A 51 0.48 -28.47 -3.12
CA ALA A 51 0.22 -27.06 -3.36
C ALA A 51 -1.02 -26.52 -2.61
N LEU A 52 -2.00 -27.38 -2.26
CA LEU A 52 -3.15 -27.00 -1.43
C LEU A 52 -2.73 -26.66 0.02
N GLY A 53 -1.57 -27.11 0.46
CA GLY A 53 -1.00 -26.73 1.76
C GLY A 53 -0.49 -25.28 1.83
N ILE A 54 -0.18 -24.68 0.68
CA ILE A 54 0.37 -23.30 0.64
C ILE A 54 -0.60 -22.25 1.17
N PRO A 55 -1.89 -22.22 0.74
CA PRO A 55 -2.86 -21.28 1.29
C PRO A 55 -3.03 -21.42 2.81
N LEU A 56 -3.02 -22.65 3.33
CA LEU A 56 -3.11 -22.93 4.75
C LEU A 56 -1.88 -22.40 5.50
N LEU A 57 -0.68 -22.62 4.97
CA LEU A 57 0.56 -22.10 5.53
C LEU A 57 0.54 -20.55 5.56
N VAL A 58 0.17 -19.92 4.45
CA VAL A 58 0.05 -18.46 4.36
C VAL A 58 -0.94 -17.94 5.39
N PHE A 59 -2.11 -18.59 5.51
CA PHE A 59 -3.12 -18.21 6.51
C PHE A 59 -2.55 -18.29 7.93
N ILE A 60 -1.85 -19.38 8.29
CA ILE A 60 -1.24 -19.54 9.62
C ILE A 60 -0.21 -18.46 9.89
N VAL A 61 0.67 -18.17 8.91
CA VAL A 61 1.69 -17.13 9.02
C VAL A 61 1.05 -15.76 9.21
N MET A 62 0.07 -15.41 8.37
CA MET A 62 -0.64 -14.13 8.44
C MET A 62 -1.41 -13.99 9.76
N TYR A 63 -2.08 -15.05 10.22
CA TYR A 63 -2.76 -15.05 11.50
C TYR A 63 -1.79 -14.82 12.67
N ARG A 64 -0.63 -15.47 12.65
CA ARG A 64 0.41 -15.25 13.69
C ARG A 64 0.96 -13.83 13.66
N LEU A 65 1.22 -13.28 12.47
CA LEU A 65 1.67 -11.91 12.32
C LEU A 65 0.62 -10.92 12.86
N TRP A 66 -0.64 -11.12 12.50
CA TRP A 66 -1.73 -10.31 13.04
C TRP A 66 -1.86 -10.44 14.56
N ALA A 67 -1.85 -11.65 15.09
CA ALA A 67 -2.01 -11.90 16.53
C ALA A 67 -0.89 -11.31 17.38
N THR A 68 0.35 -11.24 16.82
CA THR A 68 1.54 -10.78 17.55
C THR A 68 1.87 -9.31 17.35
N ARG A 69 1.53 -8.74 16.17
CA ARG A 69 1.95 -7.39 15.79
C ARG A 69 0.82 -6.47 15.34
N GLY A 70 -0.30 -7.04 14.87
CA GLY A 70 -1.40 -6.29 14.26
C GLY A 70 -2.64 -6.18 15.13
N ARG A 71 -2.61 -6.65 16.38
CA ARG A 71 -3.78 -6.59 17.25
C ARG A 71 -3.90 -5.21 17.85
N ASP A 72 -5.05 -4.57 17.61
CA ASP A 72 -5.34 -3.25 18.16
C ASP A 72 -5.36 -3.27 19.70
N PRO A 73 -4.84 -2.22 20.34
CA PRO A 73 -4.93 -2.06 21.78
C PRO A 73 -6.40 -1.91 22.21
N ARG A 74 -6.72 -2.33 23.44
CA ARG A 74 -8.08 -2.14 23.96
C ARG A 74 -8.43 -0.66 24.01
N LEU A 75 -9.56 -0.31 23.41
CA LEU A 75 -10.09 1.04 23.45
C LEU A 75 -10.30 1.48 24.90
N ARG A 76 -9.78 2.65 25.23
CA ARG A 76 -10.07 3.33 26.51
C ARG A 76 -11.39 4.11 26.37
N PRO A 77 -12.10 4.39 27.48
CA PRO A 77 -13.26 5.26 27.43
C PRO A 77 -12.88 6.61 26.79
N ILE A 78 -13.66 7.02 25.80
CA ILE A 78 -13.45 8.31 25.11
C ILE A 78 -14.09 9.38 26.00
N THR A 79 -13.28 10.30 26.50
CA THR A 79 -13.74 11.54 27.14
C THR A 79 -13.84 12.63 26.07
N VAL A 80 -14.81 13.53 26.24
CA VAL A 80 -14.90 14.71 25.35
C VAL A 80 -13.71 15.61 25.61
N LEU A 81 -12.91 15.82 24.57
CA LEU A 81 -11.78 16.74 24.59
C LEU A 81 -12.12 17.93 23.69
N TYR A 82 -11.88 19.15 24.18
CA TYR A 82 -12.06 20.39 23.41
C TYR A 82 -10.78 20.85 22.73
N GLU A 83 -9.65 20.24 23.08
CA GLU A 83 -8.36 20.47 22.44
C GLU A 83 -7.83 19.16 21.85
N PRO A 84 -7.02 19.24 20.77
CA PRO A 84 -6.40 18.05 20.21
C PRO A 84 -5.53 17.35 21.27
N PRO A 85 -5.61 16.02 21.40
CA PRO A 85 -4.74 15.28 22.30
C PRO A 85 -3.26 15.57 21.97
N ASP A 86 -2.44 15.74 22.99
CA ASP A 86 -1.00 16.00 22.87
C ASP A 86 -0.65 17.19 21.96
N ARG A 87 -1.58 18.12 21.72
CA ARG A 87 -1.42 19.26 20.81
C ARG A 87 -1.00 18.80 19.40
N LEU A 88 -1.62 17.73 18.91
CA LEU A 88 -1.42 17.28 17.53
C LEU A 88 -1.86 18.37 16.56
N THR A 89 -1.05 18.57 15.52
CA THR A 89 -1.42 19.45 14.41
C THR A 89 -2.44 18.76 13.48
N PRO A 90 -3.12 19.50 12.59
CA PRO A 90 -4.03 18.91 11.64
C PRO A 90 -3.40 17.81 10.77
N ALA A 91 -2.16 18.02 10.30
CA ALA A 91 -1.44 17.01 9.52
C ALA A 91 -1.16 15.74 10.33
N GLU A 92 -0.71 15.87 11.57
CA GLU A 92 -0.47 14.73 12.45
C GLU A 92 -1.75 13.98 12.79
N ALA A 93 -2.83 14.72 13.10
CA ALA A 93 -4.13 14.13 13.46
C ALA A 93 -4.75 13.38 12.27
N GLY A 94 -4.77 13.99 11.08
CA GLY A 94 -5.30 13.34 9.87
C GLY A 94 -4.50 12.10 9.49
N THR A 95 -3.17 12.20 9.51
CA THR A 95 -2.30 11.03 9.25
C THR A 95 -2.54 9.88 10.22
N LEU A 96 -2.86 10.16 11.51
CA LEU A 96 -3.20 9.11 12.49
C LEU A 96 -4.54 8.46 12.23
N VAL A 97 -5.50 9.18 11.64
CA VAL A 97 -6.84 8.65 11.32
C VAL A 97 -6.78 7.76 10.08
N ASP A 98 -6.05 8.19 9.04
CA ASP A 98 -6.07 7.55 7.72
C ASP A 98 -4.82 6.68 7.45
N ASP A 99 -3.87 6.61 8.40
CA ASP A 99 -2.54 5.97 8.24
C ASP A 99 -1.75 6.49 7.02
N SER A 100 -2.10 7.68 6.54
CA SER A 100 -1.56 8.30 5.33
C SER A 100 -1.73 9.81 5.40
N PRO A 101 -0.68 10.61 5.14
CA PRO A 101 -0.82 12.07 5.06
C PRO A 101 -1.45 12.47 3.73
N ASP A 102 -2.69 12.93 3.78
CA ASP A 102 -3.47 13.29 2.61
C ASP A 102 -3.40 14.80 2.29
N THR A 103 -3.79 15.17 1.06
CA THR A 103 -3.84 16.58 0.64
C THR A 103 -4.80 17.40 1.51
N ARG A 104 -5.88 16.79 2.01
CA ARG A 104 -6.83 17.40 2.95
C ARG A 104 -6.15 17.83 4.24
N ASP A 105 -5.27 16.99 4.78
CA ASP A 105 -4.55 17.25 6.03
C ASP A 105 -3.54 18.39 5.88
N LEU A 106 -2.87 18.42 4.71
CA LEU A 106 -1.97 19.53 4.37
C LEU A 106 -2.74 20.83 4.19
N THR A 107 -3.91 20.80 3.56
CA THR A 107 -4.77 21.97 3.42
C THR A 107 -5.23 22.48 4.79
N ALA A 108 -5.67 21.58 5.66
CA ALA A 108 -6.03 21.91 7.04
C ALA A 108 -4.85 22.52 7.82
N THR A 109 -3.63 22.03 7.58
CA THR A 109 -2.42 22.59 8.18
C THR A 109 -2.10 24.00 7.66
N VAL A 110 -2.34 24.27 6.36
CA VAL A 110 -2.21 25.64 5.83
C VAL A 110 -3.19 26.59 6.50
N VAL A 111 -4.44 26.15 6.72
CA VAL A 111 -5.44 26.96 7.44
C VAL A 111 -5.02 27.18 8.89
N ASP A 112 -4.53 26.16 9.59
CA ASP A 112 -4.01 26.28 10.95
C ASP A 112 -2.82 27.25 11.05
N LEU A 113 -1.89 27.20 10.10
CA LEU A 113 -0.78 28.15 10.01
C LEU A 113 -1.28 29.59 9.79
N ALA A 114 -2.37 29.76 9.03
CA ALA A 114 -3.00 31.06 8.87
C ALA A 114 -3.63 31.56 10.19
N VAL A 115 -4.33 30.69 10.92
CA VAL A 115 -4.90 31.01 12.24
C VAL A 115 -3.80 31.40 13.24
N ARG A 116 -2.66 30.71 13.20
CA ARG A 116 -1.47 31.03 14.03
C ARG A 116 -0.67 32.25 13.53
N GLY A 117 -1.11 32.87 12.42
CA GLY A 117 -0.56 34.11 11.90
C GLY A 117 0.79 33.98 11.16
N TYR A 118 1.13 32.80 10.62
CA TYR A 118 2.31 32.60 9.78
C TYR A 118 2.09 33.03 8.34
N LEU A 119 0.85 32.89 7.86
CA LEU A 119 0.43 33.36 6.55
C LEU A 119 -0.99 33.93 6.62
N ARG A 120 -1.40 34.65 5.58
CA ARG A 120 -2.77 35.14 5.39
C ARG A 120 -3.31 34.56 4.08
N ILE A 121 -4.56 34.09 4.11
CA ILE A 121 -5.28 33.59 2.93
C ILE A 121 -6.27 34.67 2.49
N ALA A 122 -6.17 35.10 1.23
CA ALA A 122 -7.10 36.05 0.64
C ALA A 122 -7.76 35.43 -0.60
N GLU A 123 -9.07 35.53 -0.67
CA GLU A 123 -9.83 35.16 -1.87
C GLU A 123 -9.67 36.24 -2.94
N GLN A 124 -9.34 35.84 -4.15
CA GLN A 124 -9.24 36.72 -5.30
C GLN A 124 -10.19 36.20 -6.39
N LYS A 125 -11.21 37.02 -6.70
CA LYS A 125 -12.11 36.76 -7.83
C LYS A 125 -11.45 37.29 -9.09
N ALA A 126 -11.20 36.41 -10.07
CA ALA A 126 -10.78 36.79 -11.40
C ALA A 126 -12.02 36.78 -12.32
N GLU A 127 -12.40 37.95 -12.78
CA GLU A 127 -13.43 38.06 -13.82
C GLU A 127 -12.77 37.91 -15.20
N HIS A 128 -13.13 36.84 -15.92
CA HIS A 128 -12.67 36.62 -17.28
C HIS A 128 -13.77 36.93 -18.28
N LEU A 129 -13.38 37.61 -19.37
CA LEU A 129 -14.19 37.90 -20.58
C LEU A 129 -15.64 38.33 -20.27
N PHE A 130 -15.83 39.65 -20.07
CA PHE A 130 -17.15 40.27 -19.95
C PHE A 130 -18.09 39.73 -18.85
N GLY A 131 -17.53 39.20 -17.74
CA GLY A 131 -18.36 38.73 -16.61
C GLY A 131 -19.10 37.41 -16.83
N LEU A 132 -18.84 36.69 -17.93
CA LEU A 132 -19.51 35.41 -18.23
C LEU A 132 -18.93 34.24 -17.48
N TRP A 133 -17.69 34.31 -16.98
CA TRP A 133 -17.01 33.25 -16.21
C TRP A 133 -16.20 33.90 -15.09
N SER A 134 -16.53 33.56 -13.86
CA SER A 134 -15.74 33.95 -12.69
C SER A 134 -14.96 32.76 -12.20
N SER A 135 -13.64 32.86 -12.07
CA SER A 135 -12.82 31.88 -11.33
C SER A 135 -12.42 32.48 -10.00
N THR A 136 -12.53 31.68 -8.97
CA THR A 136 -12.03 32.05 -7.65
C THR A 136 -10.64 31.48 -7.49
N ASP A 137 -9.65 32.34 -7.24
CA ASP A 137 -8.29 31.94 -6.87
C ASP A 137 -8.01 32.37 -5.44
N TYR A 138 -7.08 31.70 -4.77
CA TYR A 138 -6.66 32.03 -3.44
C TYR A 138 -5.22 32.51 -3.46
N ARG A 139 -4.96 33.58 -2.72
CA ARG A 139 -3.63 34.14 -2.56
C ARG A 139 -3.14 33.94 -1.13
N PHE A 140 -1.94 33.38 -1.01
CA PHE A 140 -1.24 33.22 0.23
C PHE A 140 -0.24 34.36 0.39
N HIS A 141 -0.35 35.11 1.48
CA HIS A 141 0.57 36.18 1.83
C HIS A 141 1.38 35.76 3.04
N ARG A 142 2.71 35.77 2.94
CA ARG A 142 3.61 35.46 4.04
C ARG A 142 3.59 36.59 5.08
N THR A 143 3.21 36.29 6.31
CA THR A 143 3.10 37.28 7.38
C THR A 143 4.36 37.29 8.26
N LYS A 144 4.95 36.11 8.51
CA LYS A 144 6.16 36.01 9.33
C LYS A 144 7.37 35.61 8.48
N PRO A 145 8.53 36.25 8.70
CA PRO A 145 9.74 35.91 7.98
C PRO A 145 10.21 34.48 8.32
N SER A 146 10.96 33.86 7.41
CA SER A 146 11.43 32.48 7.56
C SER A 146 12.28 32.21 8.82
N GLN A 147 12.90 33.23 9.37
CA GLN A 147 13.66 33.12 10.63
C GLN A 147 12.79 32.76 11.83
N GLU A 148 11.52 33.16 11.82
CA GLU A 148 10.55 32.83 12.87
C GLU A 148 9.92 31.45 12.75
N TRP A 149 10.20 30.74 11.66
CA TRP A 149 9.67 29.37 11.43
C TRP A 149 10.44 28.31 12.20
N THR A 150 11.56 28.64 12.83
CA THR A 150 12.42 27.70 13.58
C THR A 150 11.69 26.99 14.73
N THR A 151 10.64 27.61 15.26
CA THR A 151 9.80 27.03 16.33
C THR A 151 8.77 26.03 15.82
N LEU A 152 8.54 25.99 14.50
CA LEU A 152 7.58 25.08 13.88
C LEU A 152 8.15 23.67 13.73
N PRO A 153 7.28 22.62 13.75
CA PRO A 153 7.66 21.30 13.32
C PRO A 153 8.26 21.30 11.91
N ILE A 154 9.15 20.37 11.63
CA ILE A 154 9.89 20.32 10.36
C ILE A 154 8.94 20.28 9.14
N TYR A 155 7.87 19.50 9.19
CA TYR A 155 6.90 19.39 8.08
C TYR A 155 6.12 20.68 7.83
N GLU A 156 5.79 21.48 8.88
CA GLU A 156 5.14 22.78 8.72
C GLU A 156 6.08 23.80 8.08
N ARG A 157 7.34 23.76 8.46
CA ARG A 157 8.38 24.60 7.85
C ARG A 157 8.58 24.23 6.39
N LEU A 158 8.71 22.92 6.07
CA LEU A 158 8.81 22.45 4.69
C LEU A 158 7.58 22.84 3.87
N LEU A 159 6.40 22.81 4.47
CA LEU A 159 5.15 23.23 3.83
C LEU A 159 5.19 24.73 3.48
N LEU A 160 5.57 25.59 4.40
CA LEU A 160 5.75 27.03 4.15
C LEU A 160 6.84 27.30 3.11
N GLU A 161 7.98 26.62 3.22
CA GLU A 161 9.06 26.71 2.23
C GLU A 161 8.57 26.29 0.83
N ALA A 162 7.78 25.21 0.73
CA ALA A 162 7.22 24.76 -0.55
C ALA A 162 6.22 25.74 -1.15
N LEU A 163 5.41 26.40 -0.32
CA LEU A 163 4.48 27.44 -0.77
C LEU A 163 5.19 28.66 -1.34
N PHE A 164 6.27 29.12 -0.68
CA PHE A 164 6.94 30.40 -1.00
C PHE A 164 8.29 30.24 -1.74
N LYS A 165 8.67 29.01 -2.14
CA LYS A 165 9.99 28.67 -2.70
C LYS A 165 10.41 29.52 -3.90
N ASP A 166 9.50 29.72 -4.85
CA ASP A 166 9.77 30.38 -6.12
C ASP A 166 9.24 31.83 -6.17
N SER A 167 8.81 32.34 -5.02
CA SER A 167 8.25 33.67 -4.90
C SER A 167 9.34 34.67 -4.57
N THR A 168 9.54 35.64 -5.44
CA THR A 168 10.37 36.85 -5.17
C THR A 168 9.65 37.85 -4.27
N THR A 169 8.34 37.67 -4.10
CA THR A 169 7.43 38.46 -3.28
C THR A 169 6.87 37.61 -2.13
N ASP A 170 6.32 38.26 -1.12
CA ASP A 170 5.65 37.59 -0.01
C ASP A 170 4.26 37.02 -0.40
N ASP A 171 3.88 37.11 -1.66
CA ASP A 171 2.60 36.70 -2.20
C ASP A 171 2.73 35.53 -3.21
N VAL A 172 1.87 34.53 -3.06
CA VAL A 172 1.77 33.38 -3.96
C VAL A 172 0.30 33.09 -4.25
N SER A 173 -0.08 32.91 -5.52
CA SER A 173 -1.42 32.43 -5.87
C SER A 173 -1.48 30.91 -5.86
N LEU A 174 -2.61 30.35 -5.46
CA LEU A 174 -2.82 28.90 -5.46
C LEU A 174 -2.67 28.32 -6.89
N SER A 175 -3.19 29.02 -7.90
CA SER A 175 -3.04 28.65 -9.29
C SER A 175 -1.57 28.55 -9.76
N SER A 176 -0.68 29.38 -9.22
CA SER A 176 0.75 29.32 -9.53
C SER A 176 1.47 28.11 -8.95
N LEU A 177 0.90 27.45 -7.94
CA LEU A 177 1.41 26.25 -7.31
C LEU A 177 1.00 24.97 -8.07
N GLU A 178 0.04 25.07 -8.97
CA GLU A 178 -0.39 23.97 -9.80
C GLU A 178 0.79 23.38 -10.59
N ASN A 179 0.87 22.05 -10.64
CA ASN A 179 1.95 21.29 -11.27
C ASN A 179 3.37 21.45 -10.70
N ARG A 180 3.56 22.20 -9.61
CA ARG A 180 4.86 22.36 -8.94
C ARG A 180 4.87 21.84 -7.51
N PHE A 181 3.81 22.09 -6.77
CA PHE A 181 3.71 21.74 -5.35
C PHE A 181 3.83 20.24 -5.08
N TYR A 182 3.36 19.38 -6.00
CA TYR A 182 3.40 17.93 -5.84
C TYR A 182 4.82 17.38 -5.62
N ARG A 183 5.85 18.07 -6.15
CA ARG A 183 7.26 17.67 -5.95
C ARG A 183 7.73 17.85 -4.52
N SER A 184 7.09 18.71 -3.78
CA SER A 184 7.40 18.98 -2.37
C SER A 184 6.61 18.09 -1.40
N LEU A 185 5.61 17.33 -1.88
CA LEU A 185 4.79 16.47 -1.02
C LEU A 185 5.58 15.35 -0.35
N PRO A 186 6.45 14.57 -1.04
CA PRO A 186 7.13 13.45 -0.41
C PRO A 186 7.96 13.84 0.82
N PRO A 187 8.83 14.86 0.80
CA PRO A 187 9.59 15.24 1.98
C PRO A 187 8.71 15.76 3.12
N ILE A 188 7.58 16.42 2.83
CA ILE A 188 6.62 16.85 3.85
C ILE A 188 5.96 15.65 4.51
N GLN A 189 5.48 14.69 3.72
CA GLN A 189 4.86 13.45 4.20
C GLN A 189 5.83 12.63 5.05
N ASP A 190 7.08 12.51 4.61
CA ASP A 190 8.14 11.84 5.38
C ASP A 190 8.36 12.52 6.73
N ALA A 191 8.40 13.84 6.77
CA ALA A 191 8.60 14.60 8.00
C ALA A 191 7.41 14.50 8.98
N ILE A 192 6.16 14.35 8.48
CA ILE A 192 4.99 14.07 9.31
C ILE A 192 5.13 12.70 9.99
N PHE A 193 5.47 11.66 9.22
CA PHE A 193 5.69 10.32 9.78
C PHE A 193 6.83 10.30 10.80
N GLU A 194 7.93 11.02 10.54
CA GLU A 194 9.03 11.13 11.50
C GLU A 194 8.61 11.81 12.80
N SER A 195 7.77 12.87 12.72
CA SER A 195 7.21 13.52 13.89
C SER A 195 6.39 12.56 14.73
N LEU A 196 5.48 11.81 14.10
CA LEU A 196 4.63 10.83 14.77
C LEU A 196 5.42 9.66 15.37
N GLN A 197 6.50 9.21 14.71
CA GLN A 197 7.40 8.21 15.26
C GLN A 197 8.17 8.73 16.49
N LYS A 198 8.69 9.96 16.44
CA LYS A 198 9.35 10.60 17.58
C LYS A 198 8.42 10.73 18.78
N ARG A 199 7.15 10.98 18.54
CA ARG A 199 6.09 11.02 19.56
C ARG A 199 5.59 9.62 19.98
N LYS A 200 6.12 8.53 19.38
CA LYS A 200 5.78 7.12 19.68
C LYS A 200 4.34 6.71 19.33
N TYR A 201 3.67 7.44 18.43
CA TYR A 201 2.37 7.03 17.91
C TYR A 201 2.50 5.84 16.95
N TYR A 202 3.58 5.77 16.18
CA TYR A 202 3.89 4.64 15.33
C TYR A 202 5.17 3.95 15.78
N THR A 203 5.13 2.63 15.94
CA THR A 203 6.32 1.79 16.11
C THR A 203 7.05 1.62 14.79
N GLN A 204 6.29 1.45 13.70
CA GLN A 204 6.78 1.34 12.33
C GLN A 204 5.86 2.16 11.43
N ARG A 205 6.40 2.72 10.36
CA ARG A 205 5.64 3.50 9.38
C ARG A 205 4.63 2.61 8.64
N PRO A 206 3.33 2.95 8.62
CA PRO A 206 2.29 2.14 7.99
C PRO A 206 2.52 1.94 6.49
N ASP A 207 3.00 2.97 5.78
CA ASP A 207 3.31 2.92 4.35
C ASP A 207 4.40 1.90 4.02
N ARG A 208 5.48 1.85 4.80
CA ARG A 208 6.57 0.87 4.62
C ARG A 208 6.12 -0.56 4.94
N VAL A 209 5.27 -0.72 5.95
CA VAL A 209 4.70 -2.01 6.29
C VAL A 209 3.82 -2.52 5.14
N LYS A 210 2.91 -1.68 4.61
CA LYS A 210 2.08 -2.01 3.45
C LYS A 210 2.91 -2.41 2.23
N GLN A 211 3.96 -1.63 1.91
CA GLN A 211 4.89 -1.94 0.81
C GLN A 211 5.63 -3.27 1.04
N GLY A 212 6.09 -3.53 2.25
CA GLY A 212 6.78 -4.77 2.60
C GLY A 212 5.92 -6.01 2.35
N TYR A 213 4.64 -5.97 2.77
CA TYR A 213 3.70 -7.06 2.50
C TYR A 213 3.38 -7.20 1.01
N LEU A 214 3.22 -6.09 0.28
CA LEU A 214 2.96 -6.11 -1.16
C LEU A 214 4.12 -6.76 -1.91
N ILE A 215 5.36 -6.31 -1.65
CA ILE A 215 6.56 -6.86 -2.28
C ILE A 215 6.72 -8.35 -1.92
N GLY A 216 6.56 -8.69 -0.65
CA GLY A 216 6.62 -10.09 -0.19
C GLY A 216 5.59 -10.97 -0.89
N GLY A 217 4.35 -10.49 -1.07
CA GLY A 217 3.30 -11.20 -1.79
C GLY A 217 3.62 -11.39 -3.28
N ILE A 218 4.15 -10.36 -3.94
CA ILE A 218 4.55 -10.45 -5.36
C ILE A 218 5.69 -11.46 -5.54
N VAL A 219 6.73 -11.39 -4.69
CA VAL A 219 7.87 -12.32 -4.75
C VAL A 219 7.41 -13.76 -4.52
N LEU A 220 6.55 -13.98 -3.51
CA LEU A 220 5.99 -15.30 -3.24
C LEU A 220 5.15 -15.81 -4.43
N GLY A 221 4.32 -14.95 -5.01
CA GLY A 221 3.53 -15.28 -6.20
C GLY A 221 4.40 -15.67 -7.40
N MET A 222 5.49 -14.94 -7.65
CA MET A 222 6.42 -15.29 -8.72
C MET A 222 7.13 -16.63 -8.47
N LEU A 223 7.53 -16.92 -7.24
CA LEU A 223 8.18 -18.19 -6.90
C LEU A 223 7.24 -19.41 -7.04
N LEU A 224 5.94 -19.20 -6.93
CA LEU A 224 4.95 -20.27 -7.06
C LEU A 224 4.50 -20.52 -8.51
N THR A 225 4.78 -19.60 -9.43
CA THR A 225 4.41 -19.72 -10.86
C THR A 225 5.53 -20.30 -11.71
N PHE A 226 6.74 -20.46 -11.17
CA PHE A 226 7.87 -21.15 -11.77
C PHE A 226 8.13 -22.48 -11.08
#